data_f29cf728fe2b581fc85b0645de710941
#
_entry.id   f29cf728fe2b581fc85b0645de710941
#
_cell.length_a   1.000
_cell.length_b   1.000
_cell.length_c   1.000
_cell.angle_alpha   90.00
_cell.angle_beta   90.00
_cell.angle_gamma   90.00
#
_symmetry.space_group_name_H-M   'P 1'
#
loop_
_entity.id
_entity.type
_entity.pdbx_description
1 polymer ?
#
loop_
_entity_poly.entity_id
_entity_poly.type
_entity_poly.pdbx_seq_one_letter_code
_entity_poly.pdbx_strand_id
1 'polypeptide(L)'
;VKIADRAGIPCYLKPEQLPWYRDKSATRALLTELGLPTPGFRKIPIAYFKDRSKKTQLKELLEGLRYPVVSKPLDKYGSRGIYISEDLEELINGAEKTAGFSDMPEILVEEYNDGYEFNMMTWVRHGKVHVISIADREKTFVAKGEIPISTRNVYPSRLLSKVEKPATELLQAYADRTGQKDGALSMQFFWKPGEGIQVCEIAARFFGYEHELTDMVYGFNMEELLLASLYDPDKLEKMFAEHNVHKPQCCGAVIYFQGRLLTIGDQSSAVRLGEKEQVEKPWIFYQEGEKVIEHGPNPYLALYYVKTENRKEMDLLTEEFYEKMHILDPNGQEVAYHNQIPDYAPAEK
;
A
#
# COMPACT_ATOMS: atom_id res chain seq x y z
N VAL A 1 6.09 11.49 17.73
CA VAL A 1 5.14 12.59 17.99
C VAL A 1 5.04 12.87 19.49
N LYS A 2 4.46 11.99 20.32
CA LYS A 2 4.26 12.25 21.78
C LYS A 2 5.55 12.57 22.54
N ILE A 3 6.67 11.92 22.22
CA ILE A 3 7.98 12.19 22.83
C ILE A 3 8.50 13.56 22.37
N ALA A 4 8.42 13.84 21.06
CA ALA A 4 8.85 15.11 20.50
C ALA A 4 8.06 16.28 21.10
N ASP A 5 6.75 16.16 21.20
CA ASP A 5 5.86 17.14 21.79
C ASP A 5 6.24 17.45 23.25
N ARG A 6 6.43 16.40 24.09
CA ARG A 6 6.87 16.56 25.49
C ARG A 6 8.26 17.16 25.64
N ALA A 7 9.15 16.89 24.71
CA ALA A 7 10.52 17.37 24.71
C ALA A 7 10.69 18.73 24.01
N GLY A 8 9.64 19.31 23.45
CA GLY A 8 9.70 20.55 22.67
C GLY A 8 10.49 20.39 21.36
N ILE A 9 10.61 19.16 20.84
CA ILE A 9 11.31 18.88 19.58
C ILE A 9 10.35 19.10 18.41
N PRO A 10 10.77 19.78 17.33
CA PRO A 10 9.94 19.98 16.16
C PRO A 10 9.39 18.66 15.59
N CYS A 11 8.09 18.63 15.32
CA CYS A 11 7.42 17.51 14.69
C CYS A 11 6.24 18.06 13.87
N TYR A 12 6.08 17.58 12.64
CA TYR A 12 5.00 18.05 11.76
C TYR A 12 3.61 17.57 12.16
N LEU A 13 3.51 16.61 13.09
CA LEU A 13 2.24 16.19 13.69
C LEU A 13 2.21 16.54 15.17
N LYS A 14 1.00 16.76 15.67
CA LYS A 14 0.70 16.88 17.10
C LYS A 14 0.04 15.60 17.64
N PRO A 15 0.13 15.33 18.95
CA PRO A 15 -0.45 14.13 19.55
C PRO A 15 -1.94 13.92 19.27
N GLU A 16 -2.73 14.98 19.23
CA GLU A 16 -4.18 14.94 18.97
C GLU A 16 -4.52 14.53 17.55
N GLN A 17 -3.59 14.65 16.60
CA GLN A 17 -3.78 14.25 15.20
C GLN A 17 -3.54 12.75 14.98
N LEU A 18 -2.83 12.06 15.89
CA LEU A 18 -2.42 10.68 15.72
C LEU A 18 -3.57 9.69 15.45
N PRO A 19 -4.75 9.80 16.09
CA PRO A 19 -5.84 8.87 15.83
C PRO A 19 -6.22 8.79 14.33
N TRP A 20 -6.26 9.93 13.63
CA TRP A 20 -6.65 9.99 12.22
C TRP A 20 -5.65 9.33 11.26
N TYR A 21 -4.40 9.11 11.69
CA TYR A 21 -3.34 8.49 10.87
C TYR A 21 -2.92 7.10 11.36
N ARG A 22 -3.51 6.60 12.46
CA ARG A 22 -3.12 5.32 13.06
C ARG A 22 -4.28 4.37 13.33
N ASP A 23 -5.46 4.89 13.61
CA ASP A 23 -6.66 4.11 13.86
C ASP A 23 -7.53 4.08 12.59
N LYS A 24 -7.63 2.90 11.97
CA LYS A 24 -8.42 2.71 10.74
C LYS A 24 -9.89 3.11 10.93
N SER A 25 -10.46 2.86 12.12
CA SER A 25 -11.85 3.23 12.39
C SER A 25 -12.05 4.74 12.52
N ALA A 26 -11.08 5.44 13.12
CA ALA A 26 -11.09 6.90 13.20
C ALA A 26 -10.93 7.53 11.80
N THR A 27 -10.05 6.98 10.97
CA THR A 27 -9.90 7.40 9.57
C THR A 27 -11.22 7.23 8.80
N ARG A 28 -11.89 6.08 8.92
CA ARG A 28 -13.18 5.82 8.26
C ARG A 28 -14.28 6.77 8.73
N ALA A 29 -14.37 6.99 10.04
CA ALA A 29 -15.33 7.93 10.62
C ALA A 29 -15.13 9.35 10.10
N LEU A 30 -13.87 9.80 10.02
CA LEU A 30 -13.55 11.13 9.49
C LEU A 30 -13.88 11.25 8.00
N LEU A 31 -13.56 10.26 7.18
CA LEU A 31 -13.92 10.25 5.76
C LEU A 31 -15.45 10.32 5.58
N THR A 32 -16.20 9.59 6.39
CA THR A 32 -17.67 9.62 6.37
C THR A 32 -18.21 11.00 6.79
N GLU A 33 -17.68 11.60 7.86
CA GLU A 33 -18.03 12.94 8.32
C GLU A 33 -17.84 14.00 7.23
N LEU A 34 -16.77 13.86 6.45
CA LEU A 34 -16.43 14.76 5.36
C LEU A 34 -17.20 14.46 4.06
N GLY A 35 -18.00 13.39 4.01
CA GLY A 35 -18.64 12.94 2.78
C GLY A 35 -17.66 12.45 1.72
N LEU A 36 -16.46 12.05 2.13
CA LEU A 36 -15.41 11.56 1.23
C LEU A 36 -15.56 10.06 0.96
N PRO A 37 -15.13 9.58 -0.23
CA PRO A 37 -15.30 8.19 -0.62
C PRO A 37 -14.55 7.21 0.30
N THR A 38 -15.31 6.35 0.95
CA THR A 38 -14.80 5.27 1.82
C THR A 38 -15.62 4.01 1.58
N PRO A 39 -15.05 2.79 1.72
CA PRO A 39 -15.85 1.57 1.64
C PRO A 39 -16.93 1.56 2.72
N GLY A 40 -18.03 0.88 2.46
CA GLY A 40 -18.98 0.52 3.53
C GLY A 40 -18.22 -0.24 4.61
N PHE A 41 -18.42 0.11 5.89
CA PHE A 41 -17.66 -0.52 6.97
C PHE A 41 -18.48 -0.68 8.24
N ARG A 42 -18.06 -1.64 9.08
CA ARG A 42 -18.55 -1.83 10.44
C ARG A 42 -17.37 -2.14 11.36
N LYS A 43 -17.41 -1.56 12.56
CA LYS A 43 -16.54 -1.96 13.67
C LYS A 43 -17.31 -2.90 14.56
N ILE A 44 -16.87 -4.16 14.68
CA ILE A 44 -17.63 -5.24 15.29
C ILE A 44 -16.82 -5.89 16.40
N PRO A 45 -17.38 -6.04 17.63
CA PRO A 45 -16.73 -6.77 18.70
C PRO A 45 -16.49 -8.24 18.33
N ILE A 46 -15.27 -8.74 18.60
CA ILE A 46 -14.82 -10.10 18.28
C ILE A 46 -15.77 -11.17 18.90
N ALA A 47 -16.39 -10.84 20.02
CA ALA A 47 -17.32 -11.74 20.71
C ALA A 47 -18.51 -12.17 19.83
N TYR A 48 -18.93 -11.37 18.85
CA TYR A 48 -20.00 -11.74 17.92
C TYR A 48 -19.58 -12.82 16.92
N PHE A 49 -18.30 -12.92 16.59
CA PHE A 49 -17.78 -13.95 15.69
C PHE A 49 -17.51 -15.27 16.41
N LYS A 50 -17.06 -15.20 17.66
CA LYS A 50 -16.76 -16.38 18.50
C LYS A 50 -18.00 -17.10 19.02
N ASP A 51 -19.12 -16.41 19.17
CA ASP A 51 -20.36 -16.95 19.71
C ASP A 51 -21.39 -17.20 18.61
N ARG A 52 -21.51 -18.45 18.19
CA ARG A 52 -22.44 -18.85 17.12
C ARG A 52 -23.92 -18.58 17.43
N SER A 53 -24.31 -18.45 18.72
CA SER A 53 -25.66 -18.07 19.11
C SER A 53 -26.02 -16.63 18.73
N LYS A 54 -25.00 -15.78 18.50
CA LYS A 54 -25.15 -14.38 18.08
C LYS A 54 -25.23 -14.17 16.58
N LYS A 55 -25.30 -15.24 15.78
CA LYS A 55 -25.29 -15.16 14.30
C LYS A 55 -26.37 -14.23 13.72
N THR A 56 -27.56 -14.22 14.30
CA THR A 56 -28.65 -13.32 13.87
C THR A 56 -28.29 -11.86 14.15
N GLN A 57 -27.81 -11.55 15.35
CA GLN A 57 -27.37 -10.21 15.71
C GLN A 57 -26.19 -9.75 14.85
N LEU A 58 -25.24 -10.67 14.54
CA LEU A 58 -24.14 -10.37 13.64
C LEU A 58 -24.64 -10.00 12.22
N LYS A 59 -25.67 -10.68 11.70
CA LYS A 59 -26.29 -10.32 10.41
C LYS A 59 -26.88 -8.91 10.45
N GLU A 60 -27.56 -8.55 11.53
CA GLU A 60 -28.13 -7.20 11.71
C GLU A 60 -27.03 -6.14 11.73
N LEU A 61 -25.90 -6.40 12.43
CA LEU A 61 -24.75 -5.49 12.46
C LEU A 61 -24.08 -5.31 11.09
N LEU A 62 -24.17 -6.31 10.22
CA LEU A 62 -23.60 -6.29 8.88
C LEU A 62 -24.57 -5.77 7.80
N GLU A 63 -25.80 -5.44 8.19
CA GLU A 63 -26.82 -4.97 7.25
C GLU A 63 -26.33 -3.78 6.44
N GLY A 64 -26.58 -3.82 5.13
CA GLY A 64 -26.15 -2.79 4.17
C GLY A 64 -24.71 -2.92 3.65
N LEU A 65 -23.89 -3.87 4.16
CA LEU A 65 -22.61 -4.20 3.54
C LEU A 65 -22.81 -5.18 2.40
N ARG A 66 -22.10 -4.93 1.29
CA ARG A 66 -22.07 -5.79 0.10
C ARG A 66 -20.87 -6.74 0.18
N TYR A 67 -21.12 -8.04 -0.06
CA TYR A 67 -20.03 -9.00 -0.22
C TYR A 67 -19.41 -8.92 -1.63
N PRO A 68 -18.10 -9.26 -1.76
CA PRO A 68 -17.21 -9.72 -0.72
C PRO A 68 -16.86 -8.61 0.28
N VAL A 69 -16.55 -9.03 1.50
CA VAL A 69 -16.06 -8.14 2.57
C VAL A 69 -14.67 -8.56 3.03
N VAL A 70 -13.95 -7.64 3.69
CA VAL A 70 -12.66 -7.94 4.32
C VAL A 70 -12.75 -7.70 5.83
N SER A 71 -12.19 -8.64 6.61
CA SER A 71 -11.94 -8.46 8.04
C SER A 71 -10.51 -7.99 8.26
N LYS A 72 -10.31 -6.97 9.13
CA LYS A 72 -9.01 -6.34 9.39
C LYS A 72 -8.80 -6.05 10.88
N PRO A 73 -7.59 -6.26 11.45
CA PRO A 73 -7.25 -5.72 12.76
C PRO A 73 -7.22 -4.18 12.71
N LEU A 74 -7.64 -3.53 13.79
CA LEU A 74 -7.65 -2.06 13.86
C LEU A 74 -6.24 -1.45 13.91
N ASP A 75 -5.29 -2.15 14.53
CA ASP A 75 -3.98 -1.66 14.94
C ASP A 75 -2.79 -2.27 14.19
N LYS A 76 -3.01 -3.13 13.19
CA LYS A 76 -1.93 -3.79 12.43
C LYS A 76 -1.73 -3.16 11.05
N TYR A 77 -0.50 -3.31 10.54
CA TYR A 77 -0.02 -2.79 9.25
C TYR A 77 0.55 -3.93 8.41
N GLY A 78 0.79 -3.64 7.12
CA GLY A 78 1.42 -4.61 6.21
C GLY A 78 0.55 -5.82 5.94
N SER A 79 -0.75 -5.60 5.79
CA SER A 79 -1.73 -6.62 5.40
C SER A 79 -1.89 -7.80 6.37
N ARG A 80 -1.35 -7.71 7.58
CA ARG A 80 -1.41 -8.78 8.59
C ARG A 80 -2.83 -8.98 9.12
N GLY A 81 -3.30 -10.21 9.06
CA GLY A 81 -4.61 -10.58 9.59
C GLY A 81 -5.79 -10.05 8.77
N ILE A 82 -5.60 -9.80 7.46
CA ILE A 82 -6.67 -9.39 6.56
C ILE A 82 -7.13 -10.59 5.74
N TYR A 83 -8.44 -10.85 5.73
CA TYR A 83 -9.04 -11.96 4.99
C TYR A 83 -10.26 -11.47 4.21
N ILE A 84 -10.40 -11.96 2.96
CA ILE A 84 -11.56 -11.72 2.10
C ILE A 84 -12.58 -12.82 2.36
N SER A 85 -13.86 -12.45 2.38
CA SER A 85 -14.98 -13.36 2.65
C SER A 85 -16.12 -13.08 1.68
N GLU A 86 -16.60 -14.12 1.00
CA GLU A 86 -17.68 -14.06 0.01
C GLU A 86 -19.07 -14.16 0.67
N ASP A 87 -19.10 -14.66 1.89
CA ASP A 87 -20.35 -14.83 2.65
C ASP A 87 -20.12 -14.71 4.17
N LEU A 88 -21.20 -14.86 4.94
CA LEU A 88 -21.16 -14.75 6.40
C LEU A 88 -20.35 -15.87 7.07
N GLU A 89 -20.36 -17.09 6.55
CA GLU A 89 -19.62 -18.21 7.16
C GLU A 89 -18.11 -18.01 6.94
N GLU A 90 -17.72 -17.63 5.73
CA GLU A 90 -16.32 -17.27 5.45
C GLU A 90 -15.89 -16.08 6.30
N LEU A 91 -16.76 -15.06 6.47
CA LEU A 91 -16.47 -13.90 7.32
C LEU A 91 -16.26 -14.28 8.78
N ILE A 92 -17.09 -15.16 9.35
CA ILE A 92 -16.91 -15.61 10.73
C ILE A 92 -15.55 -16.30 10.90
N ASN A 93 -15.18 -17.20 9.98
CA ASN A 93 -13.90 -17.89 10.02
C ASN A 93 -12.71 -16.94 9.79
N GLY A 94 -12.83 -16.00 8.86
CA GLY A 94 -11.81 -14.96 8.59
C GLY A 94 -11.63 -14.02 9.78
N ALA A 95 -12.72 -13.59 10.40
CA ALA A 95 -12.72 -12.72 11.57
C ALA A 95 -12.08 -13.37 12.81
N GLU A 96 -12.28 -14.67 13.01
CA GLU A 96 -11.61 -15.43 14.07
C GLU A 96 -10.09 -15.45 13.87
N LYS A 97 -9.65 -15.65 12.63
CA LYS A 97 -8.21 -15.55 12.25
C LYS A 97 -7.69 -14.12 12.47
N THR A 98 -8.42 -13.11 11.97
CA THR A 98 -8.09 -11.68 12.16
C THR A 98 -7.87 -11.34 13.62
N ALA A 99 -8.74 -11.85 14.50
CA ALA A 99 -8.65 -11.63 15.95
C ALA A 99 -7.38 -12.21 16.59
N GLY A 100 -6.75 -13.21 15.97
CA GLY A 100 -5.47 -13.77 16.43
C GLY A 100 -4.28 -12.83 16.22
N PHE A 101 -4.42 -11.78 15.42
CA PHE A 101 -3.36 -10.82 15.15
C PHE A 101 -3.36 -9.58 16.06
N SER A 102 -4.36 -9.37 16.89
CA SER A 102 -4.52 -8.16 17.69
C SER A 102 -5.18 -8.45 19.04
N ASP A 103 -4.76 -7.71 20.07
CA ASP A 103 -5.41 -7.72 21.40
C ASP A 103 -6.62 -6.77 21.48
N MET A 104 -6.94 -6.08 20.38
CA MET A 104 -8.11 -5.20 20.35
C MET A 104 -9.40 -6.01 20.46
N PRO A 105 -10.40 -5.54 21.23
CA PRO A 105 -11.66 -6.27 21.41
C PRO A 105 -12.58 -6.25 20.19
N GLU A 106 -12.23 -5.47 19.17
CA GLU A 106 -13.03 -5.24 17.97
C GLU A 106 -12.17 -5.39 16.71
N ILE A 107 -12.80 -5.73 15.61
CA ILE A 107 -12.22 -5.74 14.27
C ILE A 107 -13.01 -4.82 13.35
N LEU A 108 -12.37 -4.42 12.24
CA LEU A 108 -13.00 -3.70 11.15
C LEU A 108 -13.44 -4.70 10.07
N VAL A 109 -14.70 -4.60 9.66
CA VAL A 109 -15.24 -5.31 8.49
C VAL A 109 -15.59 -4.26 7.45
N GLU A 110 -15.05 -4.40 6.22
CA GLU A 110 -15.25 -3.44 5.13
C GLU A 110 -15.67 -4.16 3.85
N GLU A 111 -16.42 -3.49 2.99
CA GLU A 111 -16.62 -3.93 1.60
C GLU A 111 -15.26 -4.06 0.89
N TYR A 112 -15.05 -5.16 0.19
CA TYR A 112 -13.85 -5.37 -0.60
C TYR A 112 -13.89 -4.53 -1.89
N ASN A 113 -12.77 -3.91 -2.23
CA ASN A 113 -12.61 -3.18 -3.48
C ASN A 113 -11.56 -3.87 -4.37
N ASP A 114 -11.95 -4.29 -5.56
CA ASP A 114 -11.14 -4.94 -6.57
C ASP A 114 -10.63 -3.98 -7.66
N GLY A 115 -10.77 -2.68 -7.45
CA GLY A 115 -10.29 -1.64 -8.37
C GLY A 115 -8.78 -1.60 -8.52
N TYR A 116 -8.33 -0.80 -9.50
CA TYR A 116 -6.91 -0.45 -9.62
C TYR A 116 -6.46 0.27 -8.37
N GLU A 117 -5.31 -0.11 -7.85
CA GLU A 117 -4.79 0.41 -6.58
C GLU A 117 -3.60 1.32 -6.83
N PHE A 118 -3.49 2.36 -6.02
CA PHE A 118 -2.48 3.40 -6.16
C PHE A 118 -1.85 3.72 -4.82
N ASN A 119 -0.55 4.04 -4.86
CA ASN A 119 0.16 4.70 -3.79
C ASN A 119 0.45 6.14 -4.19
N MET A 120 -0.01 7.10 -3.37
CA MET A 120 0.22 8.53 -3.59
C MET A 120 1.07 9.08 -2.45
N MET A 121 2.20 9.68 -2.78
CA MET A 121 3.04 10.41 -1.85
C MET A 121 2.88 11.91 -2.05
N THR A 122 2.65 12.60 -0.95
CA THR A 122 2.47 14.06 -0.94
C THR A 122 3.22 14.66 0.24
N TRP A 123 3.39 15.96 0.18
CA TRP A 123 3.81 16.79 1.30
C TRP A 123 2.80 17.89 1.53
N VAL A 124 2.39 18.06 2.77
CA VAL A 124 1.61 19.24 3.17
C VAL A 124 2.58 20.37 3.50
N ARG A 125 2.33 21.55 2.97
CA ARG A 125 3.11 22.74 3.25
C ARG A 125 2.20 23.95 3.38
N HIS A 126 2.30 24.65 4.50
CA HIS A 126 1.40 25.76 4.85
C HIS A 126 -0.08 25.39 4.71
N GLY A 127 -0.42 24.14 5.02
CA GLY A 127 -1.76 23.59 4.90
C GLY A 127 -2.17 23.19 3.46
N LYS A 128 -1.29 23.33 2.46
CA LYS A 128 -1.56 22.93 1.08
C LYS A 128 -0.89 21.59 0.75
N VAL A 129 -1.65 20.69 0.15
CA VAL A 129 -1.15 19.39 -0.31
C VAL A 129 -0.41 19.55 -1.63
N HIS A 130 0.84 19.09 -1.68
CA HIS A 130 1.69 19.03 -2.87
C HIS A 130 1.93 17.58 -3.25
N VAL A 131 1.53 17.19 -4.47
CA VAL A 131 1.73 15.82 -4.99
C VAL A 131 3.20 15.64 -5.35
N ILE A 132 3.83 14.59 -4.81
CA ILE A 132 5.19 14.21 -5.14
C ILE A 132 5.17 13.11 -6.19
N SER A 133 4.35 12.08 -5.99
CA SER A 133 4.26 10.97 -6.93
C SER A 133 2.98 10.17 -6.74
N ILE A 134 2.54 9.49 -7.80
CA ILE A 134 1.48 8.49 -7.78
C ILE A 134 1.97 7.26 -8.55
N ALA A 135 1.92 6.10 -7.91
CA ALA A 135 2.26 4.82 -8.50
C ALA A 135 1.02 3.97 -8.77
N ASP A 136 1.08 3.16 -9.83
CA ASP A 136 0.23 1.97 -9.91
C ASP A 136 0.77 0.93 -8.92
N ARG A 137 -0.07 0.47 -8.00
CA ARG A 137 0.23 -0.62 -7.07
C ARG A 137 -0.41 -1.90 -7.57
N GLU A 138 0.35 -2.69 -8.29
CA GLU A 138 -0.15 -3.90 -8.95
C GLU A 138 -0.10 -5.11 -8.02
N LYS A 139 -1.03 -6.03 -8.24
CA LYS A 139 -1.26 -7.17 -7.33
C LYS A 139 -1.62 -8.44 -8.10
N THR A 140 -1.32 -9.58 -7.49
CA THR A 140 -1.73 -10.91 -7.97
C THR A 140 -2.41 -11.70 -6.86
N PHE A 141 -3.52 -12.40 -7.15
CA PHE A 141 -4.13 -13.35 -6.24
C PHE A 141 -3.33 -14.64 -6.17
N VAL A 142 -3.07 -15.12 -4.96
CA VAL A 142 -2.32 -16.37 -4.72
C VAL A 142 -3.18 -17.47 -4.12
N ALA A 143 -4.22 -17.13 -3.35
CA ALA A 143 -5.15 -18.08 -2.76
C ALA A 143 -6.53 -17.45 -2.53
N LYS A 144 -7.57 -18.29 -2.54
CA LYS A 144 -8.93 -17.86 -2.20
C LYS A 144 -9.01 -17.40 -0.74
N GLY A 145 -9.70 -16.30 -0.48
CA GLY A 145 -9.91 -15.74 0.86
C GLY A 145 -8.71 -14.94 1.40
N GLU A 146 -7.58 -14.95 0.71
CA GLU A 146 -6.43 -14.11 1.02
C GLU A 146 -6.46 -12.85 0.18
N ILE A 147 -5.89 -11.77 0.72
CA ILE A 147 -5.71 -10.55 -0.07
C ILE A 147 -4.64 -10.75 -1.13
N PRO A 148 -4.78 -10.10 -2.30
CA PRO A 148 -3.76 -10.17 -3.33
C PRO A 148 -2.41 -9.65 -2.82
N ILE A 149 -1.33 -10.31 -3.22
CA ILE A 149 0.03 -9.86 -2.94
C ILE A 149 0.42 -8.71 -3.87
N SER A 150 1.21 -7.76 -3.38
CA SER A 150 1.81 -6.71 -4.20
C SER A 150 2.90 -7.30 -5.07
N THR A 151 2.85 -7.06 -6.38
CA THR A 151 3.80 -7.62 -7.34
C THR A 151 4.75 -6.57 -7.91
N ARG A 152 4.30 -5.34 -8.06
CA ARG A 152 5.14 -4.18 -8.36
C ARG A 152 4.44 -2.87 -8.05
N ASN A 153 5.25 -1.81 -7.83
CA ASN A 153 4.79 -0.43 -7.84
C ASN A 153 5.51 0.31 -8.96
N VAL A 154 4.77 0.96 -9.87
CA VAL A 154 5.31 1.60 -11.07
C VAL A 154 5.04 3.09 -11.07
N TYR A 155 6.09 3.87 -11.28
CA TYR A 155 6.10 5.33 -11.38
C TYR A 155 6.52 5.82 -12.77
N PRO A 156 5.84 6.83 -13.33
CA PRO A 156 4.55 7.34 -12.88
C PRO A 156 3.41 6.35 -13.12
N SER A 157 2.29 6.58 -12.43
CA SER A 157 1.06 5.81 -12.70
C SER A 157 0.62 5.99 -14.16
N ARG A 158 0.19 4.89 -14.79
CA ARG A 158 -0.44 4.87 -16.13
C ARG A 158 -1.75 5.69 -16.15
N LEU A 159 -2.44 5.73 -15.02
CA LEU A 159 -3.72 6.42 -14.86
C LEU A 159 -3.59 7.79 -14.15
N LEU A 160 -2.38 8.36 -14.10
CA LEU A 160 -2.09 9.62 -13.40
C LEU A 160 -3.10 10.73 -13.74
N SER A 161 -3.38 10.94 -15.02
CA SER A 161 -4.32 11.98 -15.48
C SER A 161 -5.77 11.79 -15.02
N LYS A 162 -6.16 10.55 -14.67
CA LYS A 162 -7.51 10.22 -14.19
C LYS A 162 -7.63 10.34 -12.67
N VAL A 163 -6.55 10.07 -11.93
CA VAL A 163 -6.62 9.91 -10.48
C VAL A 163 -5.99 11.07 -9.69
N GLU A 164 -5.04 11.82 -10.25
CA GLU A 164 -4.28 12.84 -9.53
C GLU A 164 -5.16 13.93 -8.94
N LYS A 165 -6.00 14.58 -9.77
CA LYS A 165 -6.84 15.69 -9.33
C LYS A 165 -7.83 15.27 -8.23
N PRO A 166 -8.69 14.23 -8.42
CA PRO A 166 -9.64 13.84 -7.39
C PRO A 166 -8.95 13.30 -6.12
N ALA A 167 -7.78 12.65 -6.22
CA ALA A 167 -7.01 12.20 -5.06
C ALA A 167 -6.42 13.38 -4.27
N THR A 168 -5.94 14.41 -4.96
CA THR A 168 -5.42 15.63 -4.34
C THR A 168 -6.51 16.42 -3.62
N GLU A 169 -7.67 16.59 -4.25
CA GLU A 169 -8.83 17.29 -3.65
C GLU A 169 -9.29 16.57 -2.37
N LEU A 170 -9.33 15.24 -2.40
CA LEU A 170 -9.66 14.42 -1.22
C LEU A 170 -8.66 14.61 -0.11
N LEU A 171 -7.35 14.48 -0.40
CA LEU A 171 -6.29 14.66 0.61
C LEU A 171 -6.25 16.09 1.14
N GLN A 172 -6.56 17.11 0.32
CA GLN A 172 -6.65 18.49 0.80
C GLN A 172 -7.77 18.64 1.83
N ALA A 173 -8.97 18.14 1.55
CA ALA A 173 -10.08 18.18 2.50
C ALA A 173 -9.74 17.44 3.81
N TYR A 174 -9.04 16.31 3.71
CA TYR A 174 -8.57 15.56 4.86
C TYR A 174 -7.51 16.33 5.69
N ALA A 175 -6.53 16.93 5.02
CA ALA A 175 -5.49 17.75 5.67
C ALA A 175 -6.08 18.99 6.35
N ASP A 176 -7.03 19.65 5.71
CA ASP A 176 -7.73 20.81 6.29
C ASP A 176 -8.46 20.44 7.57
N ARG A 177 -9.19 19.33 7.57
CA ARG A 177 -9.98 18.86 8.73
C ARG A 177 -9.10 18.39 9.87
N THR A 178 -7.99 17.68 9.57
CA THR A 178 -7.04 17.23 10.59
C THR A 178 -6.13 18.34 11.10
N GLY A 179 -6.11 19.49 10.42
CA GLY A 179 -5.27 20.64 10.77
C GLY A 179 -3.77 20.39 10.51
N GLN A 180 -3.43 19.42 9.65
CA GLN A 180 -2.04 19.19 9.27
C GLN A 180 -1.56 20.39 8.42
N LYS A 181 -0.51 21.06 8.88
CA LYS A 181 0.03 22.25 8.21
C LYS A 181 1.26 21.95 7.38
N ASP A 182 2.08 21.02 7.84
CA ASP A 182 3.33 20.64 7.20
C ASP A 182 3.57 19.14 7.33
N GLY A 183 4.45 18.58 6.49
CA GLY A 183 4.97 17.24 6.62
C GLY A 183 4.39 16.21 5.67
N ALA A 184 4.92 15.00 5.79
CA ALA A 184 4.54 13.87 4.94
C ALA A 184 3.06 13.51 5.08
N LEU A 185 2.44 13.25 3.95
CA LEU A 185 1.08 12.70 3.86
C LEU A 185 1.06 11.73 2.69
N SER A 186 0.58 10.51 2.91
CA SER A 186 0.45 9.50 1.88
C SER A 186 -0.94 8.89 1.89
N MET A 187 -1.39 8.46 0.74
CA MET A 187 -2.67 7.79 0.58
C MET A 187 -2.53 6.56 -0.30
N GLN A 188 -3.04 5.44 0.18
CA GLN A 188 -3.34 4.26 -0.61
C GLN A 188 -4.82 4.30 -0.95
N PHE A 189 -5.15 4.15 -2.23
CA PHE A 189 -6.55 4.24 -2.68
C PHE A 189 -6.80 3.35 -3.88
N PHE A 190 -8.08 3.05 -4.10
CA PHE A 190 -8.58 2.36 -5.27
C PHE A 190 -9.26 3.35 -6.22
N TRP A 191 -9.29 3.00 -7.48
CA TRP A 191 -10.09 3.70 -8.48
C TRP A 191 -10.70 2.70 -9.46
N LYS A 192 -11.96 2.94 -9.82
CA LYS A 192 -12.67 2.20 -10.86
C LYS A 192 -13.31 3.15 -11.85
N PRO A 193 -13.37 2.78 -13.16
CA PRO A 193 -14.18 3.51 -14.14
C PRO A 193 -15.63 3.62 -13.67
N GLY A 194 -16.17 4.86 -13.66
CA GLY A 194 -17.55 5.12 -13.27
C GLY A 194 -17.84 5.18 -11.77
N GLU A 195 -16.98 4.61 -10.91
CA GLU A 195 -17.14 4.64 -9.46
C GLU A 195 -16.23 5.69 -8.78
N GLY A 196 -15.11 6.05 -9.42
CA GLY A 196 -14.17 7.02 -8.91
C GLY A 196 -13.21 6.45 -7.85
N ILE A 197 -12.73 7.33 -6.97
CA ILE A 197 -11.75 7.00 -5.92
C ILE A 197 -12.45 6.43 -4.69
N GLN A 198 -11.79 5.46 -4.03
CA GLN A 198 -12.14 4.99 -2.70
C GLN A 198 -10.86 4.82 -1.86
N VAL A 199 -10.83 5.44 -0.69
CA VAL A 199 -9.65 5.42 0.19
C VAL A 199 -9.45 4.05 0.82
N CYS A 200 -8.22 3.52 0.71
CA CYS A 200 -7.76 2.36 1.45
C CYS A 200 -7.14 2.76 2.80
N GLU A 201 -6.11 3.61 2.77
CA GLU A 201 -5.39 4.08 3.97
C GLU A 201 -4.86 5.50 3.73
N ILE A 202 -4.85 6.34 4.78
CA ILE A 202 -4.13 7.61 4.81
C ILE A 202 -3.15 7.58 5.98
N ALA A 203 -1.90 7.98 5.72
CA ALA A 203 -0.85 7.98 6.73
C ALA A 203 0.02 9.23 6.63
N ALA A 204 0.43 9.77 7.77
CA ALA A 204 1.36 10.90 7.83
C ALA A 204 2.82 10.40 7.83
N ARG A 205 3.19 9.67 6.78
CA ARG A 205 4.54 9.13 6.51
C ARG A 205 4.67 8.80 5.04
N PHE A 206 5.89 8.58 4.57
CA PHE A 206 6.14 8.02 3.25
C PHE A 206 5.94 6.49 3.22
N PHE A 207 5.74 5.93 2.04
CA PHE A 207 5.74 4.48 1.86
C PHE A 207 7.16 3.94 1.96
N GLY A 208 7.31 2.78 2.63
CA GLY A 208 8.56 2.04 2.62
C GLY A 208 8.80 1.42 1.23
N TYR A 209 10.07 1.25 0.87
CA TYR A 209 10.51 0.69 -0.42
C TYR A 209 10.12 1.49 -1.68
N GLU A 210 9.61 2.73 -1.54
CA GLU A 210 9.15 3.51 -2.68
C GLU A 210 9.75 4.92 -2.74
N HIS A 211 10.31 5.41 -1.63
CA HIS A 211 10.86 6.77 -1.58
C HIS A 211 12.08 6.96 -2.50
N GLU A 212 12.89 5.91 -2.73
CA GLU A 212 14.01 5.94 -3.69
C GLU A 212 13.53 6.09 -5.14
N LEU A 213 12.31 5.60 -5.45
CA LEU A 213 11.73 5.71 -6.80
C LEU A 213 11.37 7.15 -7.18
N THR A 214 11.05 8.02 -6.20
CA THR A 214 10.79 9.44 -6.48
C THR A 214 12.04 10.16 -6.92
N ASP A 215 13.20 9.83 -6.36
CA ASP A 215 14.49 10.37 -6.79
C ASP A 215 14.83 9.85 -8.19
N MET A 216 14.75 8.54 -8.41
CA MET A 216 15.01 7.90 -9.69
C MET A 216 14.13 8.47 -10.83
N VAL A 217 12.84 8.67 -10.58
CA VAL A 217 11.87 9.03 -11.62
C VAL A 217 11.77 10.54 -11.85
N TYR A 218 11.93 11.33 -10.78
CA TYR A 218 11.70 12.78 -10.84
C TYR A 218 12.92 13.62 -10.43
N GLY A 219 14.01 13.01 -9.92
CA GLY A 219 15.07 13.73 -9.26
C GLY A 219 14.60 14.41 -7.95
N PHE A 220 13.55 13.89 -7.33
CA PHE A 220 12.97 14.44 -6.10
C PHE A 220 13.32 13.54 -4.90
N ASN A 221 14.38 13.91 -4.20
CA ASN A 221 14.91 13.12 -3.09
C ASN A 221 14.12 13.38 -1.80
N MET A 222 13.56 12.32 -1.20
CA MET A 222 12.68 12.41 -0.03
C MET A 222 13.46 12.65 1.26
N GLU A 223 14.70 12.18 1.36
CA GLU A 223 15.61 12.43 2.48
C GLU A 223 16.05 13.90 2.50
N GLU A 224 16.36 14.45 1.34
CA GLU A 224 16.64 15.89 1.21
C GLU A 224 15.42 16.74 1.55
N LEU A 225 14.22 16.33 1.15
CA LEU A 225 12.98 16.99 1.52
C LEU A 225 12.81 17.07 3.04
N LEU A 226 13.04 15.95 3.77
CA LEU A 226 12.97 15.92 5.22
C LEU A 226 14.00 16.86 5.86
N LEU A 227 15.23 16.86 5.38
CA LEU A 227 16.28 17.74 5.89
C LEU A 227 15.99 19.22 5.57
N ALA A 228 15.60 19.53 4.34
CA ALA A 228 15.24 20.88 3.93
C ALA A 228 14.07 21.43 4.73
N SER A 229 13.06 20.60 5.03
CA SER A 229 11.92 21.02 5.84
C SER A 229 12.27 21.47 7.26
N LEU A 230 13.42 21.06 7.79
CA LEU A 230 13.89 21.41 9.13
C LEU A 230 14.97 22.51 9.12
N TYR A 231 15.84 22.53 8.10
CA TYR A 231 17.08 23.29 8.16
C TYR A 231 17.29 24.26 7.00
N ASP A 232 16.55 24.13 5.89
CA ASP A 232 16.77 24.93 4.67
C ASP A 232 15.44 25.25 3.96
N PRO A 233 14.70 26.26 4.44
CA PRO A 233 13.43 26.67 3.83
C PRO A 233 13.55 27.08 2.35
N ASP A 234 14.67 27.71 1.97
CA ASP A 234 14.88 28.15 0.58
C ASP A 234 15.07 26.97 -0.37
N LYS A 235 15.82 25.94 0.07
CA LYS A 235 15.94 24.66 -0.66
C LYS A 235 14.59 23.98 -0.79
N LEU A 236 13.79 23.95 0.28
CA LEU A 236 12.45 23.38 0.28
C LEU A 236 11.55 24.08 -0.77
N GLU A 237 11.59 25.44 -0.82
CA GLU A 237 10.87 26.22 -1.83
C GLU A 237 11.27 25.79 -3.26
N LYS A 238 12.57 25.74 -3.50
CA LYS A 238 13.13 25.37 -4.81
C LYS A 238 12.71 23.96 -5.20
N MET A 239 12.78 22.99 -4.31
CA MET A 239 12.35 21.60 -4.59
C MET A 239 10.92 21.55 -5.13
N PHE A 240 9.97 22.23 -4.47
CA PHE A 240 8.57 22.24 -4.93
C PHE A 240 8.34 23.11 -6.17
N ALA A 241 9.10 24.19 -6.37
CA ALA A 241 8.99 25.02 -7.57
C ALA A 241 9.48 24.30 -8.83
N GLU A 242 10.46 23.42 -8.70
CA GLU A 242 11.05 22.65 -9.81
C GLU A 242 10.32 21.32 -10.06
N HIS A 243 9.61 20.79 -9.05
CA HIS A 243 8.94 19.49 -9.15
C HIS A 243 7.67 19.55 -10.00
N ASN A 244 7.51 18.56 -10.88
CA ASN A 244 6.28 18.36 -11.65
C ASN A 244 6.02 16.86 -11.86
N VAL A 245 4.97 16.35 -11.23
CA VAL A 245 4.56 14.92 -11.31
C VAL A 245 4.25 14.45 -12.75
N HIS A 246 3.96 15.39 -13.68
CA HIS A 246 3.73 15.10 -15.11
C HIS A 246 4.99 15.15 -15.97
N LYS A 247 6.16 15.39 -15.38
CA LYS A 247 7.45 15.45 -16.11
C LYS A 247 8.46 14.44 -15.53
N PRO A 248 8.18 13.13 -15.59
CA PRO A 248 9.13 12.12 -15.16
C PRO A 248 10.34 12.12 -16.09
N GLN A 249 11.51 11.80 -15.56
CA GLN A 249 12.76 11.63 -16.31
C GLN A 249 12.86 10.22 -16.93
N CYS A 250 12.18 9.24 -16.31
CA CYS A 250 12.15 7.85 -16.73
C CYS A 250 10.90 7.16 -16.17
N CYS A 251 10.73 5.88 -16.48
CA CYS A 251 9.78 5.00 -15.79
C CYS A 251 10.56 4.15 -14.77
N GLY A 252 10.18 4.21 -13.50
CA GLY A 252 10.81 3.44 -12.44
C GLY A 252 9.82 2.48 -11.78
N ALA A 253 10.31 1.34 -11.32
CA ALA A 253 9.48 0.41 -10.57
C ALA A 253 10.26 -0.30 -9.47
N VAL A 254 9.55 -0.76 -8.46
CA VAL A 254 10.01 -1.85 -7.59
C VAL A 254 9.17 -3.08 -7.89
N ILE A 255 9.83 -4.18 -8.28
CA ILE A 255 9.22 -5.47 -8.58
C ILE A 255 9.44 -6.37 -7.36
N TYR A 256 8.35 -6.94 -6.83
CA TYR A 256 8.36 -7.78 -5.63
C TYR A 256 8.14 -9.24 -6.00
N PHE A 257 8.93 -10.13 -5.38
CA PHE A 257 8.69 -11.56 -5.39
C PHE A 257 8.48 -12.04 -3.97
N GLN A 258 7.32 -12.62 -3.75
CA GLN A 258 6.92 -13.22 -2.47
C GLN A 258 6.74 -14.73 -2.66
N GLY A 259 6.74 -15.48 -1.58
CA GLY A 259 6.68 -16.92 -1.73
C GLY A 259 6.27 -17.67 -0.47
N ARG A 260 6.40 -18.99 -0.56
CA ARG A 260 6.01 -19.98 0.43
C ARG A 260 7.06 -20.16 1.50
N LEU A 261 6.66 -20.64 2.68
CA LEU A 261 7.53 -20.90 3.83
C LEU A 261 8.34 -22.20 3.63
N LEU A 262 9.05 -22.31 2.50
CA LEU A 262 9.90 -23.44 2.14
C LEU A 262 11.38 -23.09 2.36
N THR A 263 12.28 -24.06 2.22
CA THR A 263 13.72 -23.83 2.24
C THR A 263 14.19 -23.45 0.85
N ILE A 264 15.10 -22.48 0.72
CA ILE A 264 15.69 -22.10 -0.56
C ILE A 264 16.70 -23.17 -0.99
N GLY A 265 16.49 -23.77 -2.15
CA GLY A 265 17.42 -24.73 -2.76
C GLY A 265 18.22 -24.12 -3.90
N ASP A 266 17.56 -23.57 -4.91
CA ASP A 266 18.17 -22.87 -6.03
C ASP A 266 17.51 -21.52 -6.24
N GLN A 267 18.29 -20.44 -6.26
CA GLN A 267 17.86 -19.06 -6.56
C GLN A 267 18.73 -18.41 -7.63
N SER A 268 19.43 -19.18 -8.42
CA SER A 268 20.36 -18.69 -9.46
C SER A 268 19.67 -17.77 -10.46
N SER A 269 18.37 -17.98 -10.75
CA SER A 269 17.59 -17.10 -11.61
C SER A 269 17.40 -15.71 -11.01
N ALA A 270 17.14 -15.62 -9.69
CA ALA A 270 17.00 -14.35 -9.00
C ALA A 270 18.31 -13.55 -9.03
N VAL A 271 19.45 -14.21 -8.85
CA VAL A 271 20.76 -13.57 -8.97
C VAL A 271 20.98 -13.03 -10.37
N ARG A 272 20.76 -13.85 -11.42
CA ARG A 272 20.93 -13.43 -12.82
C ARG A 272 20.01 -12.27 -13.21
N LEU A 273 18.79 -12.23 -12.73
CA LEU A 273 17.88 -11.10 -12.97
C LEU A 273 18.38 -9.83 -12.30
N GLY A 274 19.05 -9.94 -11.14
CA GLY A 274 19.67 -8.81 -10.46
C GLY A 274 20.87 -8.19 -11.17
N GLU A 275 21.47 -8.90 -12.14
CA GLU A 275 22.64 -8.43 -12.93
C GLU A 275 22.25 -7.67 -14.21
N LYS A 276 20.94 -7.51 -14.50
CA LYS A 276 20.48 -6.80 -15.69
C LYS A 276 20.80 -5.30 -15.59
N GLU A 277 21.13 -4.68 -16.72
CA GLU A 277 21.48 -3.25 -16.84
C GLU A 277 20.38 -2.32 -16.29
N GLN A 278 19.10 -2.72 -16.43
CA GLN A 278 17.95 -1.95 -15.95
C GLN A 278 17.76 -2.02 -14.43
N VAL A 279 18.51 -2.89 -13.73
CA VAL A 279 18.41 -3.04 -12.28
C VAL A 279 19.35 -2.08 -11.58
N GLU A 280 18.79 -1.14 -10.86
CA GLU A 280 19.55 -0.19 -10.05
C GLU A 280 19.95 -0.79 -8.69
N LYS A 281 19.06 -1.63 -8.13
CA LYS A 281 19.28 -2.22 -6.80
C LYS A 281 18.50 -3.53 -6.67
N PRO A 282 19.21 -4.68 -6.61
CA PRO A 282 18.60 -5.96 -6.26
C PRO A 282 18.64 -6.18 -4.75
N TRP A 283 17.59 -6.76 -4.20
CA TRP A 283 17.55 -7.27 -2.83
C TRP A 283 17.05 -8.71 -2.86
N ILE A 284 17.90 -9.65 -2.44
CA ILE A 284 17.58 -11.06 -2.24
C ILE A 284 17.65 -11.31 -0.75
N PHE A 285 16.53 -11.73 -0.14
CA PHE A 285 16.39 -11.76 1.32
C PHE A 285 16.91 -13.03 1.96
N TYR A 286 17.06 -14.11 1.20
CA TYR A 286 17.49 -15.42 1.71
C TYR A 286 18.66 -15.95 0.89
N GLN A 287 19.44 -16.83 1.52
CA GLN A 287 20.49 -17.59 0.86
C GLN A 287 20.04 -19.05 0.65
N GLU A 288 20.73 -19.78 -0.24
CA GLU A 288 20.51 -21.21 -0.40
C GLU A 288 20.74 -21.94 0.93
N GLY A 289 19.84 -22.87 1.25
CA GLY A 289 19.80 -23.58 2.52
C GLY A 289 18.99 -22.88 3.63
N GLU A 290 18.66 -21.60 3.49
CA GLU A 290 17.85 -20.90 4.47
C GLU A 290 16.37 -21.23 4.32
N LYS A 291 15.68 -21.34 5.45
CA LYS A 291 14.23 -21.49 5.49
C LYS A 291 13.57 -20.13 5.47
N VAL A 292 12.64 -19.95 4.54
CA VAL A 292 11.79 -18.75 4.50
C VAL A 292 10.94 -18.68 5.76
N ILE A 293 11.05 -17.58 6.50
CA ILE A 293 10.33 -17.35 7.75
C ILE A 293 9.11 -16.46 7.54
N GLU A 294 8.10 -16.65 8.35
CA GLU A 294 6.90 -15.81 8.32
C GLU A 294 7.26 -14.35 8.65
N HIS A 295 7.05 -13.46 7.67
CA HIS A 295 7.24 -12.03 7.82
C HIS A 295 6.09 -11.29 7.14
N GLY A 296 4.97 -11.16 7.86
CA GLY A 296 3.69 -10.78 7.26
C GLY A 296 3.00 -11.97 6.60
N PRO A 297 1.91 -11.75 5.83
CA PRO A 297 1.13 -12.84 5.23
C PRO A 297 1.91 -13.59 4.14
N ASN A 298 2.77 -12.89 3.42
CA ASN A 298 3.57 -13.43 2.33
C ASN A 298 4.97 -12.83 2.38
N PRO A 299 5.99 -13.61 2.79
CA PRO A 299 7.36 -13.12 2.93
C PRO A 299 7.96 -12.74 1.58
N TYR A 300 8.71 -11.65 1.56
CA TYR A 300 9.51 -11.26 0.40
C TYR A 300 10.69 -12.22 0.22
N LEU A 301 10.86 -12.71 -1.01
CA LEU A 301 12.04 -13.49 -1.42
C LEU A 301 13.06 -12.58 -2.10
N ALA A 302 12.61 -11.72 -2.98
CA ALA A 302 13.44 -10.73 -3.66
C ALA A 302 12.62 -9.48 -4.01
N LEU A 303 13.32 -8.35 -4.16
CA LEU A 303 12.79 -7.16 -4.81
C LEU A 303 13.89 -6.51 -5.67
N TYR A 304 13.44 -5.82 -6.73
CA TYR A 304 14.33 -5.17 -7.68
C TYR A 304 13.83 -3.77 -7.96
N TYR A 305 14.69 -2.78 -7.71
CA TYR A 305 14.48 -1.43 -8.24
C TYR A 305 14.97 -1.40 -9.67
N VAL A 306 14.08 -1.06 -10.59
CA VAL A 306 14.37 -1.08 -12.01
C VAL A 306 13.97 0.25 -12.66
N LYS A 307 14.67 0.63 -13.71
CA LYS A 307 14.31 1.78 -14.54
C LYS A 307 14.35 1.47 -16.02
N THR A 308 13.50 2.13 -16.78
CA THR A 308 13.42 2.07 -18.23
C THR A 308 13.07 3.46 -18.78
N GLU A 309 13.19 3.67 -20.09
CA GLU A 309 12.82 4.95 -20.69
C GLU A 309 11.31 5.25 -20.58
N ASN A 310 10.48 4.21 -20.69
CA ASN A 310 9.03 4.36 -20.73
C ASN A 310 8.28 3.15 -20.18
N ARG A 311 6.97 3.30 -20.00
CA ARG A 311 6.10 2.26 -19.43
C ARG A 311 6.05 0.98 -20.27
N LYS A 312 6.11 1.06 -21.59
CA LYS A 312 6.08 -0.12 -22.46
C LYS A 312 7.29 -1.02 -22.24
N GLU A 313 8.47 -0.41 -22.15
CA GLU A 313 9.70 -1.13 -21.83
C GLU A 313 9.66 -1.70 -20.41
N MET A 314 9.10 -0.96 -19.45
CA MET A 314 8.91 -1.44 -18.09
C MET A 314 8.01 -2.67 -18.04
N ASP A 315 6.91 -2.69 -18.80
CA ASP A 315 6.02 -3.84 -18.85
C ASP A 315 6.72 -5.06 -19.47
N LEU A 316 7.44 -4.90 -20.58
CA LEU A 316 8.23 -5.97 -21.19
C LEU A 316 9.32 -6.52 -20.25
N LEU A 317 10.04 -5.64 -19.57
CA LEU A 317 11.04 -6.04 -18.57
C LEU A 317 10.38 -6.81 -17.41
N THR A 318 9.22 -6.36 -16.95
CA THR A 318 8.50 -7.04 -15.87
C THR A 318 8.00 -8.42 -16.28
N GLU A 319 7.45 -8.57 -17.49
CA GLU A 319 7.04 -9.87 -18.04
C GLU A 319 8.22 -10.83 -18.07
N GLU A 320 9.39 -10.37 -18.53
CA GLU A 320 10.62 -11.17 -18.52
C GLU A 320 11.00 -11.60 -17.08
N PHE A 321 10.89 -10.70 -16.09
CA PHE A 321 11.14 -11.02 -14.68
C PHE A 321 10.17 -12.07 -14.17
N TYR A 322 8.88 -11.94 -14.47
CA TYR A 322 7.84 -12.89 -14.04
C TYR A 322 8.00 -14.26 -14.68
N GLU A 323 8.41 -14.31 -15.96
CA GLU A 323 8.66 -15.55 -16.67
C GLU A 323 9.91 -16.27 -16.17
N LYS A 324 11.00 -15.54 -15.92
CA LYS A 324 12.30 -16.12 -15.62
C LYS A 324 12.60 -16.29 -14.13
N MET A 325 11.77 -15.75 -13.23
CA MET A 325 11.95 -15.90 -11.80
C MET A 325 11.54 -17.31 -11.36
N HIS A 326 12.54 -18.10 -10.99
CA HIS A 326 12.36 -19.41 -10.40
C HIS A 326 13.24 -19.52 -9.15
N ILE A 327 12.62 -19.66 -8.01
CA ILE A 327 13.28 -19.96 -6.75
C ILE A 327 12.74 -21.32 -6.31
N LEU A 328 13.60 -22.33 -6.28
CA LEU A 328 13.21 -23.71 -6.02
C LEU A 328 13.66 -24.16 -4.62
N ASP A 329 12.88 -25.03 -4.01
CA ASP A 329 13.32 -25.74 -2.82
C ASP A 329 14.31 -26.89 -3.18
N PRO A 330 14.95 -27.56 -2.19
CA PRO A 330 15.86 -28.69 -2.46
C PRO A 330 15.24 -29.87 -3.19
N ASN A 331 13.89 -29.96 -3.28
CA ASN A 331 13.15 -30.99 -3.99
C ASN A 331 12.69 -30.54 -5.37
N GLY A 332 13.02 -29.32 -5.79
CA GLY A 332 12.59 -28.73 -7.07
C GLY A 332 11.18 -28.14 -7.07
N GLN A 333 10.59 -27.94 -5.88
CA GLN A 333 9.30 -27.27 -5.75
C GLN A 333 9.47 -25.74 -5.84
N GLU A 334 8.60 -25.07 -6.59
CA GLU A 334 8.60 -23.60 -6.70
C GLU A 334 8.29 -22.95 -5.36
N VAL A 335 9.18 -22.08 -4.90
CA VAL A 335 9.04 -21.28 -3.67
C VAL A 335 8.33 -19.98 -3.98
N ALA A 336 8.72 -19.29 -5.06
CA ALA A 336 8.12 -18.04 -5.46
C ALA A 336 6.66 -18.20 -5.94
N TYR A 337 5.84 -17.18 -5.71
CA TYR A 337 4.52 -17.10 -6.35
C TYR A 337 4.66 -16.56 -7.77
N HIS A 338 3.80 -17.05 -8.68
CA HIS A 338 3.71 -16.49 -10.02
C HIS A 338 2.98 -15.15 -10.00
N ASN A 339 3.59 -14.17 -10.62
CA ASN A 339 3.07 -12.82 -10.75
C ASN A 339 2.53 -12.57 -12.16
N GLN A 340 1.64 -11.58 -12.28
CA GLN A 340 1.12 -11.12 -13.58
C GLN A 340 0.87 -9.62 -13.55
N ILE A 341 0.97 -8.98 -14.72
CA ILE A 341 0.60 -7.58 -14.90
C ILE A 341 -0.93 -7.50 -15.02
N PRO A 342 -1.62 -6.59 -14.31
CA PRO A 342 -3.05 -6.36 -14.47
C PRO A 342 -3.43 -5.90 -15.87
N ASP A 343 -4.64 -6.26 -16.32
CA ASP A 343 -5.21 -5.70 -17.55
C ASP A 343 -5.69 -4.26 -17.30
N TYR A 344 -5.11 -3.30 -18.00
CA TYR A 344 -5.50 -1.89 -17.95
C TYR A 344 -6.47 -1.48 -19.05
N ALA A 345 -6.78 -2.33 -20.03
CA ALA A 345 -7.66 -1.98 -21.14
C ALA A 345 -9.05 -1.46 -20.71
N PRO A 346 -9.67 -1.96 -19.62
CA PRO A 346 -10.93 -1.40 -19.11
C PRO A 346 -10.79 0.03 -18.56
N ALA A 347 -9.62 0.38 -18.04
CA ALA A 347 -9.37 1.69 -17.44
C ALA A 347 -8.97 2.77 -18.46
N GLU A 348 -8.47 2.38 -19.61
CA GLU A 348 -7.97 3.28 -20.66
C GLU A 348 -9.09 3.78 -21.60
N LYS A 349 -10.24 3.10 -21.59
CA LYS A 349 -11.46 3.51 -22.30
C LYS A 349 -12.16 4.65 -21.57
#